data_21db7eb1139b85ecd05d4634e272c153
#
_entry.id   21db7eb1139b85ecd05d4634e272c153
#
_cell.length_a   1.000
_cell.length_b   1.000
_cell.length_c   1.000
_cell.angle_alpha   90.00
_cell.angle_beta   90.00
_cell.angle_gamma   90.00
#
_symmetry.space_group_name_H-M   'P 1'
#
loop_
_entity.id
_entity.type
_entity.pdbx_description
1 polymer ?
#
loop_
_entity_poly.entity_id
_entity_poly.type
_entity_poly.pdbx_seq_one_letter_code
_entity_poly.pdbx_strand_id
1 'polypeptide(L)'
;MGALLPVDRLYSVGVVVKDLEAATRRYAEILGIDRWEVRHFDAVRLGDTLAYGRPVTPSFRTATGTTTVPPRSDHPLAGPLSVPVTFELVQPLTGESPFQEFRFVRGQGISHLALAVQDEETFEHTRRRLAERGIGIAASMTVDGRVRRHFVDTRKALGGYLVEVRVPGDAGADLGDLPPDEVWDHSGTYTRPEGVGPLPVSGVSHFGVVVHDLMATLPRYHEILGVERWAIRDWRTEPGLLENAFYRGAPVEHEYFTGLTPFADFGFEVIQPTFGPSHYNREFRDLWGEGVHHMLLHIDTDPEAWDRTQRWLAGIGVPTVMGADLMGGATAFCYYDTWAALGGFIVEGVLRRERPDPELAAPAYYIDFAAITASR
;
A
#
# COMPACT_ATOMS: atom_id res chain seq x y z
N MET A 1 7.46 -11.39 23.68
CA MET A 1 6.45 -10.32 23.90
C MET A 1 5.58 -10.26 22.66
N GLY A 2 4.24 -10.18 22.80
CA GLY A 2 3.37 -9.99 21.62
C GLY A 2 3.56 -8.62 20.97
N ALA A 3 3.08 -8.48 19.74
CA ALA A 3 3.09 -7.23 18.97
C ALA A 3 2.57 -6.04 19.82
N LEU A 4 3.13 -4.85 19.60
CA LEU A 4 2.63 -3.63 20.25
C LEU A 4 1.25 -3.27 19.73
N LEU A 5 1.03 -3.43 18.43
CA LEU A 5 -0.21 -3.15 17.71
C LEU A 5 -0.61 -4.43 16.96
N PRO A 6 -1.51 -5.25 17.52
CA PRO A 6 -2.02 -6.43 16.82
C PRO A 6 -2.80 -6.03 15.58
N VAL A 7 -2.46 -6.67 14.47
CA VAL A 7 -3.11 -6.49 13.18
C VAL A 7 -3.94 -7.72 12.88
N ASP A 8 -5.18 -7.52 12.44
CA ASP A 8 -6.07 -8.60 12.05
C ASP A 8 -6.23 -8.71 10.52
N ARG A 9 -6.32 -7.59 9.82
CA ARG A 9 -6.42 -7.54 8.34
C ARG A 9 -6.18 -6.13 7.82
N LEU A 10 -6.15 -6.01 6.48
CA LEU A 10 -6.22 -4.73 5.79
C LEU A 10 -7.68 -4.27 5.67
N TYR A 11 -8.04 -3.17 6.31
CA TYR A 11 -9.38 -2.56 6.19
C TYR A 11 -9.46 -1.58 5.04
N SER A 12 -8.47 -0.71 4.91
CA SER A 12 -8.38 0.23 3.79
C SER A 12 -6.97 0.77 3.59
N VAL A 13 -6.70 1.24 2.36
CA VAL A 13 -5.50 1.98 1.98
C VAL A 13 -5.85 3.45 1.90
N GLY A 14 -5.28 4.26 2.77
CA GLY A 14 -5.50 5.70 2.81
C GLY A 14 -4.53 6.44 1.89
N VAL A 15 -5.06 7.09 0.86
CA VAL A 15 -4.27 7.82 -0.14
C VAL A 15 -4.63 9.30 -0.09
N VAL A 16 -3.66 10.15 0.23
CA VAL A 16 -3.84 11.60 0.13
C VAL A 16 -3.75 12.02 -1.33
N VAL A 17 -4.77 12.73 -1.81
CA VAL A 17 -4.89 13.21 -3.19
C VAL A 17 -5.11 14.73 -3.24
N LYS A 18 -4.75 15.35 -4.36
CA LYS A 18 -4.93 16.79 -4.59
C LYS A 18 -6.35 17.13 -5.03
N ASP A 19 -6.93 16.26 -5.85
CA ASP A 19 -8.24 16.40 -6.46
C ASP A 19 -8.97 15.06 -6.38
N LEU A 20 -10.01 15.01 -5.54
CA LEU A 20 -10.73 13.79 -5.25
C LEU A 20 -11.50 13.28 -6.48
N GLU A 21 -12.15 14.18 -7.21
CA GLU A 21 -12.95 13.81 -8.37
C GLU A 21 -12.08 13.32 -9.54
N ALA A 22 -10.98 14.01 -9.81
CA ALA A 22 -10.02 13.58 -10.82
C ALA A 22 -9.40 12.22 -10.46
N ALA A 23 -9.07 12.00 -9.18
CA ALA A 23 -8.52 10.74 -8.71
C ALA A 23 -9.52 9.58 -8.87
N THR A 24 -10.76 9.71 -8.40
CA THR A 24 -11.78 8.64 -8.51
C THR A 24 -12.04 8.22 -9.96
N ARG A 25 -12.02 9.18 -10.91
CA ARG A 25 -12.12 8.88 -12.35
C ARG A 25 -10.95 8.02 -12.84
N ARG A 26 -9.73 8.34 -12.43
CA ARG A 26 -8.54 7.55 -12.82
C ARG A 26 -8.53 6.16 -12.20
N TYR A 27 -9.00 6.01 -10.96
CA TYR A 27 -9.18 4.70 -10.34
C TYR A 27 -10.24 3.86 -11.08
N ALA A 28 -11.35 4.47 -11.54
CA ALA A 28 -12.35 3.80 -12.34
C ALA A 28 -11.77 3.36 -13.70
N GLU A 29 -11.02 4.22 -14.37
CA GLU A 29 -10.40 3.90 -15.65
C GLU A 29 -9.38 2.76 -15.53
N ILE A 30 -8.46 2.84 -14.56
CA ILE A 30 -7.31 1.94 -14.44
C ILE A 30 -7.65 0.68 -13.65
N LEU A 31 -8.32 0.80 -12.51
CA LEU A 31 -8.57 -0.30 -11.58
C LEU A 31 -10.01 -0.82 -11.58
N GLY A 32 -10.91 -0.18 -12.35
CA GLY A 32 -12.33 -0.58 -12.43
C GLY A 32 -13.11 -0.31 -11.14
N ILE A 33 -12.70 0.66 -10.34
CA ILE A 33 -13.43 1.07 -9.15
C ILE A 33 -14.41 2.17 -9.57
N ASP A 34 -15.59 1.78 -10.02
CA ASP A 34 -16.55 2.71 -10.62
C ASP A 34 -17.37 3.47 -9.58
N ARG A 35 -17.70 2.83 -8.46
CA ARG A 35 -18.58 3.39 -7.42
C ARG A 35 -17.79 3.89 -6.23
N TRP A 36 -18.04 5.15 -5.82
CA TRP A 36 -17.38 5.81 -4.72
C TRP A 36 -18.39 6.42 -3.76
N GLU A 37 -18.22 6.17 -2.48
CA GLU A 37 -18.95 6.82 -1.41
C GLU A 37 -18.16 8.01 -0.90
N VAL A 38 -18.71 9.21 -1.09
CA VAL A 38 -18.05 10.46 -0.74
C VAL A 38 -18.60 11.01 0.58
N ARG A 39 -17.68 11.43 1.44
CA ARG A 39 -18.01 12.02 2.74
C ARG A 39 -17.23 13.32 2.95
N HIS A 40 -17.90 14.32 3.52
CA HIS A 40 -17.31 15.59 3.91
C HIS A 40 -17.15 15.62 5.42
N PHE A 41 -15.95 15.86 5.87
CA PHE A 41 -15.61 15.93 7.28
C PHE A 41 -15.21 17.35 7.65
N ASP A 42 -15.89 17.91 8.64
CA ASP A 42 -15.64 19.23 9.22
C ASP A 42 -16.00 19.23 10.70
N ALA A 43 -16.03 20.38 11.34
CA ALA A 43 -16.34 20.52 12.76
C ALA A 43 -17.76 20.04 13.15
N VAL A 44 -18.66 19.80 12.19
CA VAL A 44 -20.00 19.28 12.48
C VAL A 44 -19.94 17.77 12.68
N ARG A 45 -19.17 17.07 11.84
CA ARG A 45 -19.04 15.61 11.87
C ARG A 45 -17.86 15.10 12.72
N LEU A 46 -16.84 15.96 12.94
CA LEU A 46 -15.63 15.60 13.68
C LEU A 46 -15.70 16.13 15.11
N GLY A 47 -15.74 15.22 16.08
CA GLY A 47 -15.59 15.50 17.50
C GLY A 47 -14.21 15.09 18.02
N ASP A 48 -13.81 15.65 19.18
CA ASP A 48 -12.59 15.31 19.92
C ASP A 48 -11.33 15.19 19.03
N THR A 49 -11.22 16.11 18.07
CA THR A 49 -10.17 16.04 17.06
C THR A 49 -8.87 16.61 17.61
N LEU A 50 -7.84 15.76 17.62
CA LEU A 50 -6.49 16.10 18.04
C LEU A 50 -5.50 15.85 16.91
N ALA A 51 -4.53 16.75 16.75
CA ALA A 51 -3.31 16.51 15.97
C ALA A 51 -2.10 16.68 16.91
N TYR A 52 -1.29 15.62 17.04
CA TYR A 52 -0.14 15.58 17.97
C TYR A 52 -0.51 16.03 19.40
N GLY A 53 -1.66 15.58 19.89
CA GLY A 53 -2.18 15.89 21.22
C GLY A 53 -2.77 17.29 21.39
N ARG A 54 -2.84 18.13 20.34
CA ARG A 54 -3.41 19.47 20.39
C ARG A 54 -4.80 19.49 19.71
N PRO A 55 -5.81 20.14 20.30
CA PRO A 55 -7.11 20.32 19.65
C PRO A 55 -6.97 21.06 18.30
N VAL A 56 -7.62 20.55 17.27
CA VAL A 56 -7.62 21.12 15.92
C VAL A 56 -9.00 20.99 15.28
N THR A 57 -9.25 21.79 14.26
CA THR A 57 -10.50 21.77 13.48
C THR A 57 -10.20 21.60 11.99
N PRO A 58 -9.78 20.39 11.55
CA PRO A 58 -9.54 20.13 10.14
C PRO A 58 -10.84 20.02 9.36
N SER A 59 -10.74 20.25 8.05
CA SER A 59 -11.76 19.80 7.12
C SER A 59 -11.11 19.04 5.96
N PHE A 60 -11.76 17.97 5.53
CA PHE A 60 -11.32 17.14 4.42
C PHE A 60 -12.50 16.38 3.79
N ARG A 61 -12.33 15.93 2.57
CA ARG A 61 -13.26 15.03 1.89
C ARG A 61 -12.62 13.66 1.77
N THR A 62 -13.43 12.61 1.83
CA THR A 62 -12.97 11.27 1.44
C THR A 62 -13.86 10.68 0.37
N ALA A 63 -13.29 9.80 -0.44
CA ALA A 63 -14.03 8.91 -1.31
C ALA A 63 -13.57 7.48 -1.02
N THR A 64 -14.50 6.61 -0.67
CA THR A 64 -14.24 5.21 -0.39
C THR A 64 -14.77 4.35 -1.53
N GLY A 65 -13.90 3.53 -2.10
CA GLY A 65 -14.22 2.61 -3.20
C GLY A 65 -13.46 1.30 -3.06
N THR A 66 -14.04 0.22 -3.55
CA THR A 66 -13.49 -1.13 -3.40
C THR A 66 -13.31 -1.78 -4.77
N THR A 67 -12.18 -2.47 -4.97
CA THR A 67 -11.92 -3.25 -6.17
C THR A 67 -12.90 -4.41 -6.28
N THR A 68 -13.33 -4.73 -7.49
CA THR A 68 -14.06 -5.98 -7.74
C THR A 68 -13.06 -7.13 -7.83
N VAL A 69 -13.32 -8.20 -7.10
CA VAL A 69 -12.52 -9.43 -7.19
C VAL A 69 -12.94 -10.19 -8.45
N PRO A 70 -12.04 -10.39 -9.43
CA PRO A 70 -12.32 -11.26 -10.56
C PRO A 70 -12.50 -12.71 -10.09
N PRO A 71 -13.12 -13.58 -10.89
CA PRO A 71 -13.15 -15.01 -10.60
C PRO A 71 -11.75 -15.54 -10.31
N ARG A 72 -11.65 -16.45 -9.35
CA ARG A 72 -10.37 -17.11 -9.03
C ARG A 72 -9.82 -17.78 -10.28
N SER A 73 -8.58 -17.52 -10.61
CA SER A 73 -7.87 -18.26 -11.64
C SER A 73 -7.54 -19.65 -11.11
N ASP A 74 -7.97 -20.68 -11.83
CA ASP A 74 -7.59 -22.08 -11.54
C ASP A 74 -6.17 -22.41 -12.03
N HIS A 75 -5.48 -21.45 -12.64
CA HIS A 75 -4.13 -21.66 -13.14
C HIS A 75 -3.13 -21.85 -11.99
N PRO A 76 -2.30 -22.93 -12.02
CA PRO A 76 -1.42 -23.27 -10.88
C PRO A 76 -0.39 -22.19 -10.50
N LEU A 77 -0.06 -21.31 -11.44
CA LEU A 77 0.90 -20.23 -11.23
C LEU A 77 0.27 -18.94 -10.69
N ALA A 78 -1.05 -18.79 -10.69
CA ALA A 78 -1.71 -17.55 -10.24
C ALA A 78 -1.47 -17.29 -8.73
N GLY A 79 -1.29 -18.34 -7.94
CA GLY A 79 -1.12 -18.22 -6.48
C GLY A 79 -2.42 -17.88 -5.75
N PRO A 80 -2.34 -17.71 -4.44
CA PRO A 80 -3.51 -17.34 -3.64
C PRO A 80 -3.97 -15.92 -3.99
N LEU A 81 -5.28 -15.76 -4.21
CA LEU A 81 -5.88 -14.44 -4.36
C LEU A 81 -6.17 -13.87 -2.98
N SER A 82 -5.85 -12.60 -2.79
CA SER A 82 -6.16 -11.86 -1.59
C SER A 82 -7.60 -11.32 -1.61
N VAL A 83 -8.01 -10.70 -0.51
CA VAL A 83 -9.32 -10.04 -0.41
C VAL A 83 -9.41 -8.78 -1.27
N PRO A 84 -10.62 -8.29 -1.61
CA PRO A 84 -10.80 -7.02 -2.28
C PRO A 84 -10.13 -5.88 -1.52
N VAL A 85 -9.59 -4.91 -2.25
CA VAL A 85 -8.92 -3.74 -1.66
C VAL A 85 -9.88 -2.58 -1.59
N THR A 86 -10.05 -2.02 -0.40
CA THR A 86 -10.75 -0.76 -0.19
C THR A 86 -9.76 0.39 -0.16
N PHE A 87 -9.95 1.36 -1.03
CA PHE A 87 -9.22 2.62 -1.01
C PHE A 87 -10.05 3.70 -0.32
N GLU A 88 -9.41 4.46 0.55
CA GLU A 88 -9.93 5.71 1.09
C GLU A 88 -9.08 6.85 0.54
N LEU A 89 -9.57 7.53 -0.50
CA LEU A 89 -8.92 8.72 -1.03
C LEU A 89 -9.26 9.90 -0.13
N VAL A 90 -8.25 10.64 0.30
CA VAL A 90 -8.40 11.77 1.23
C VAL A 90 -7.93 13.06 0.58
N GLN A 91 -8.83 14.02 0.41
CA GLN A 91 -8.51 15.37 -0.02
C GLN A 91 -8.57 16.32 1.18
N PRO A 92 -7.43 16.70 1.77
CA PRO A 92 -7.43 17.70 2.82
C PRO A 92 -7.79 19.07 2.25
N LEU A 93 -8.62 19.82 2.98
CA LEU A 93 -9.10 21.15 2.58
C LEU A 93 -8.51 22.25 3.46
N THR A 94 -8.83 22.26 4.76
CA THR A 94 -8.36 23.30 5.70
C THR A 94 -7.98 22.69 7.05
N GLY A 95 -7.26 23.46 7.85
CA GLY A 95 -6.88 23.11 9.23
C GLY A 95 -5.72 22.15 9.31
N GLU A 96 -5.17 22.01 10.53
CA GLU A 96 -4.05 21.09 10.80
C GLU A 96 -4.54 19.65 10.84
N SER A 97 -3.88 18.78 10.10
CA SER A 97 -4.08 17.33 10.15
C SER A 97 -2.86 16.61 9.57
N PRO A 98 -2.65 15.32 9.86
CA PRO A 98 -1.60 14.55 9.21
C PRO A 98 -1.77 14.46 7.69
N PHE A 99 -3.01 14.56 7.19
CA PHE A 99 -3.31 14.57 5.76
C PHE A 99 -2.85 15.86 5.10
N GLN A 100 -3.08 17.02 5.76
CA GLN A 100 -2.61 18.30 5.27
C GLN A 100 -1.08 18.41 5.31
N GLU A 101 -0.46 17.90 6.38
CA GLU A 101 0.99 17.79 6.50
C GLU A 101 1.57 16.92 5.36
N PHE A 102 0.98 15.73 5.14
CA PHE A 102 1.41 14.82 4.07
C PHE A 102 1.30 15.49 2.70
N ARG A 103 0.17 16.16 2.44
CA ARG A 103 -0.04 16.89 1.19
C ARG A 103 1.00 17.99 0.98
N PHE A 104 1.36 18.70 2.04
CA PHE A 104 2.34 19.78 1.98
C PHE A 104 3.75 19.24 1.71
N VAL A 105 4.14 18.16 2.37
CA VAL A 105 5.49 17.58 2.28
C VAL A 105 5.67 16.71 1.04
N ARG A 106 4.67 15.88 0.71
CA ARG A 106 4.77 14.86 -0.36
C ARG A 106 3.84 15.11 -1.54
N GLY A 107 2.91 16.00 -1.41
CA GLY A 107 1.90 16.26 -2.44
C GLY A 107 0.79 15.21 -2.47
N GLN A 108 1.07 13.98 -2.85
CA GLN A 108 0.15 12.85 -2.90
C GLN A 108 0.88 11.56 -2.49
N GLY A 109 0.14 10.53 -2.06
CA GLY A 109 0.70 9.22 -1.73
C GLY A 109 -0.15 8.42 -0.75
N ILE A 110 0.26 7.17 -0.55
CA ILE A 110 -0.27 6.35 0.53
C ILE A 110 0.24 6.91 1.84
N SER A 111 -0.66 7.51 2.61
CA SER A 111 -0.36 8.17 3.88
C SER A 111 -0.55 7.26 5.08
N HIS A 112 -1.50 6.32 4.99
CA HIS A 112 -1.80 5.39 6.08
C HIS A 112 -2.41 4.08 5.58
N LEU A 113 -2.29 3.06 6.42
CA LEU A 113 -2.95 1.77 6.26
C LEU A 113 -3.84 1.55 7.48
N ALA A 114 -5.13 1.26 7.27
CA ALA A 114 -6.05 0.87 8.33
C ALA A 114 -5.90 -0.64 8.58
N LEU A 115 -5.31 -1.01 9.71
CA LEU A 115 -4.85 -2.37 9.97
C LEU A 115 -5.50 -3.02 11.20
N ALA A 116 -6.19 -2.26 12.03
CA ALA A 116 -6.76 -2.81 13.26
C ALA A 116 -8.10 -2.15 13.61
N VAL A 117 -9.01 -2.97 14.15
CA VAL A 117 -10.20 -2.53 14.88
C VAL A 117 -10.07 -3.05 16.30
N GLN A 118 -10.15 -2.17 17.29
CA GLN A 118 -9.97 -2.49 18.71
C GLN A 118 -11.11 -1.88 19.52
N ASP A 119 -11.45 -2.47 20.64
CA ASP A 119 -12.26 -1.78 21.65
C ASP A 119 -11.43 -0.70 22.39
N GLU A 120 -12.11 0.16 23.13
CA GLU A 120 -11.47 1.30 23.81
C GLU A 120 -10.41 0.85 24.83
N GLU A 121 -10.67 -0.20 25.58
CA GLU A 121 -9.75 -0.70 26.61
C GLU A 121 -8.49 -1.28 25.98
N THR A 122 -8.66 -2.07 24.94
CA THR A 122 -7.56 -2.65 24.14
C THR A 122 -6.72 -1.55 23.51
N PHE A 123 -7.37 -0.53 22.92
CA PHE A 123 -6.65 0.58 22.31
C PHE A 123 -5.86 1.40 23.33
N GLU A 124 -6.44 1.71 24.49
CA GLU A 124 -5.73 2.43 25.56
C GLU A 124 -4.52 1.65 26.08
N HIS A 125 -4.61 0.32 26.13
CA HIS A 125 -3.45 -0.53 26.45
C HIS A 125 -2.40 -0.46 25.34
N THR A 126 -2.81 -0.59 24.08
CA THR A 126 -1.95 -0.45 22.89
C THR A 126 -1.24 0.90 22.89
N ARG A 127 -1.99 2.00 23.07
CA ARG A 127 -1.47 3.37 23.09
C ARG A 127 -0.38 3.58 24.15
N ARG A 128 -0.58 3.07 25.37
CA ARG A 128 0.42 3.15 26.44
C ARG A 128 1.70 2.42 26.07
N ARG A 129 1.61 1.18 25.56
CA ARG A 129 2.75 0.39 25.12
C ARG A 129 3.54 1.05 23.99
N LEU A 130 2.84 1.66 23.02
CA LEU A 130 3.45 2.42 21.93
C LEU A 130 4.19 3.66 22.46
N ALA A 131 3.57 4.40 23.40
CA ALA A 131 4.18 5.58 24.02
C ALA A 131 5.49 5.25 24.77
N GLU A 132 5.57 4.09 25.43
CA GLU A 132 6.80 3.59 26.08
C GLU A 132 7.96 3.38 25.08
N ARG A 133 7.63 3.24 23.79
CA ARG A 133 8.59 3.11 22.67
C ARG A 133 8.79 4.41 21.89
N GLY A 134 8.23 5.52 22.39
CA GLY A 134 8.31 6.81 21.72
C GLY A 134 7.42 6.93 20.47
N ILE A 135 6.44 6.04 20.31
CA ILE A 135 5.49 6.06 19.20
C ILE A 135 4.20 6.73 19.70
N GLY A 136 3.92 7.91 19.16
CA GLY A 136 2.75 8.72 19.51
C GLY A 136 1.57 8.51 18.58
N ILE A 137 0.50 9.26 18.85
CA ILE A 137 -0.67 9.38 17.98
C ILE A 137 -0.55 10.68 17.18
N ALA A 138 -0.45 10.57 15.87
CA ALA A 138 -0.37 11.72 14.97
C ALA A 138 -1.71 12.47 14.91
N ALA A 139 -2.82 11.74 14.87
CA ALA A 139 -4.16 12.31 15.00
C ALA A 139 -5.12 11.33 15.63
N SER A 140 -6.14 11.87 16.28
CA SER A 140 -7.34 11.15 16.66
C SER A 140 -8.57 12.02 16.41
N MET A 141 -9.69 11.38 16.07
CA MET A 141 -10.96 12.05 15.82
C MET A 141 -12.12 11.09 16.03
N THR A 142 -13.23 11.62 16.52
CA THR A 142 -14.50 10.91 16.59
C THR A 142 -15.37 11.33 15.42
N VAL A 143 -15.81 10.38 14.62
CA VAL A 143 -16.65 10.65 13.43
C VAL A 143 -18.11 10.41 13.79
N ASP A 144 -18.96 11.42 13.61
CA ASP A 144 -20.41 11.43 13.89
C ASP A 144 -20.76 10.92 15.30
N GLY A 145 -19.84 11.03 16.27
CA GLY A 145 -19.99 10.50 17.62
C GLY A 145 -20.02 8.95 17.70
N ARG A 146 -19.70 8.23 16.60
CA ARG A 146 -19.91 6.78 16.46
C ARG A 146 -18.64 5.97 16.31
N VAL A 147 -17.63 6.49 15.62
CA VAL A 147 -16.37 5.79 15.33
C VAL A 147 -15.21 6.68 15.69
N ARG A 148 -14.29 6.17 16.50
CA ARG A 148 -13.01 6.85 16.73
C ARG A 148 -11.96 6.32 15.77
N ARG A 149 -11.22 7.24 15.19
CA ARG A 149 -10.07 6.95 14.32
C ARG A 149 -8.81 7.44 15.00
N HIS A 150 -7.82 6.58 15.11
CA HIS A 150 -6.52 6.91 15.68
C HIS A 150 -5.43 6.60 14.66
N PHE A 151 -4.63 7.60 14.32
CA PHE A 151 -3.49 7.48 13.41
C PHE A 151 -2.21 7.41 14.23
N VAL A 152 -1.69 6.19 14.38
CA VAL A 152 -0.45 5.91 15.10
C VAL A 152 0.73 6.41 14.25
N ASP A 153 1.65 7.18 14.84
CA ASP A 153 2.80 7.72 14.13
C ASP A 153 3.92 6.69 13.97
N THR A 154 3.71 5.78 13.06
CA THR A 154 4.66 4.72 12.71
C THR A 154 5.65 5.13 11.61
N ARG A 155 5.57 6.34 11.08
CA ARG A 155 6.35 6.79 9.91
C ARG A 155 7.84 6.56 10.05
N LYS A 156 8.41 6.95 11.19
CA LYS A 156 9.85 6.77 11.46
C LYS A 156 10.24 5.30 11.67
N ALA A 157 9.32 4.48 12.13
CA ALA A 157 9.60 3.10 12.50
C ALA A 157 9.35 2.10 11.36
N LEU A 158 8.32 2.33 10.54
CA LEU A 158 7.86 1.40 9.51
C LEU A 158 8.11 1.88 8.08
N GLY A 159 8.85 2.99 7.90
CA GLY A 159 9.17 3.48 6.55
C GLY A 159 8.08 4.38 5.96
N GLY A 160 7.66 5.44 6.68
CA GLY A 160 7.03 6.61 6.09
C GLY A 160 5.50 6.65 6.02
N TYR A 161 4.78 5.71 6.62
CA TYR A 161 3.31 5.71 6.67
C TYR A 161 2.77 5.62 8.10
N LEU A 162 1.52 6.03 8.28
CA LEU A 162 0.79 5.90 9.54
C LEU A 162 0.03 4.57 9.57
N VAL A 163 -0.22 4.03 10.77
CA VAL A 163 -1.17 2.93 10.95
C VAL A 163 -2.43 3.48 11.59
N GLU A 164 -3.58 3.28 10.93
CA GLU A 164 -4.88 3.62 11.49
C GLU A 164 -5.42 2.46 12.32
N VAL A 165 -5.86 2.79 13.53
CA VAL A 165 -6.66 1.94 14.40
C VAL A 165 -8.04 2.55 14.53
N ARG A 166 -9.08 1.75 14.30
CA ARG A 166 -10.48 2.15 14.46
C ARG A 166 -11.01 1.59 15.77
N VAL A 167 -11.71 2.44 16.50
CA VAL A 167 -12.41 2.05 17.73
C VAL A 167 -13.91 2.28 17.49
N PRO A 168 -14.70 1.21 17.32
CA PRO A 168 -16.14 1.30 17.18
C PRO A 168 -16.75 1.92 18.45
N GLY A 169 -17.75 2.77 18.27
CA GLY A 169 -18.55 3.27 19.40
C GLY A 169 -19.47 2.19 19.97
N ASP A 170 -20.29 2.56 20.94
CA ASP A 170 -21.18 1.65 21.70
C ASP A 170 -22.11 0.80 20.83
N ALA A 171 -22.37 1.20 19.59
CA ALA A 171 -23.22 0.46 18.62
C ALA A 171 -22.41 -0.51 17.73
N GLY A 172 -21.09 -0.64 17.89
CA GLY A 172 -20.23 -1.46 17.03
C GLY A 172 -20.10 -0.94 15.59
N ALA A 173 -20.41 0.33 15.34
CA ALA A 173 -20.42 0.92 14.01
C ALA A 173 -18.99 1.05 13.45
N ASP A 174 -18.78 0.69 12.18
CA ASP A 174 -17.57 1.01 11.41
C ASP A 174 -17.82 2.21 10.48
N LEU A 175 -16.75 2.73 9.87
CA LEU A 175 -16.83 3.83 8.90
C LEU A 175 -17.75 3.51 7.70
N GLY A 176 -17.79 2.23 7.29
CA GLY A 176 -18.67 1.76 6.24
C GLY A 176 -20.16 1.88 6.57
N ASP A 177 -20.52 1.93 7.85
CA ASP A 177 -21.91 2.06 8.32
C ASP A 177 -22.38 3.53 8.35
N LEU A 178 -21.48 4.49 8.15
CA LEU A 178 -21.83 5.90 8.10
C LEU A 178 -22.38 6.25 6.71
N PRO A 179 -23.52 6.93 6.63
CA PRO A 179 -24.09 7.30 5.33
C PRO A 179 -23.13 8.20 4.56
N PRO A 180 -22.96 7.99 3.25
CA PRO A 180 -22.24 8.93 2.42
C PRO A 180 -23.06 10.20 2.21
N ASP A 181 -22.37 11.34 2.01
CA ASP A 181 -23.02 12.59 1.61
C ASP A 181 -23.37 12.57 0.12
N GLU A 182 -22.52 11.93 -0.68
CA GLU A 182 -22.69 11.75 -2.13
C GLU A 182 -22.25 10.34 -2.54
N VAL A 183 -22.79 9.89 -3.66
CA VAL A 183 -22.30 8.69 -4.35
C VAL A 183 -21.92 9.08 -5.77
N TRP A 184 -20.65 8.87 -6.11
CA TRP A 184 -20.19 9.05 -7.47
C TRP A 184 -20.12 7.70 -8.18
N ASP A 185 -20.67 7.65 -9.38
CA ASP A 185 -20.68 6.45 -10.23
C ASP A 185 -20.06 6.79 -11.59
N HIS A 186 -18.96 6.14 -11.89
CA HIS A 186 -18.23 6.28 -13.15
C HIS A 186 -18.50 5.14 -14.13
N SER A 187 -19.47 4.26 -13.84
CA SER A 187 -19.83 3.12 -14.71
C SER A 187 -20.12 3.59 -16.12
N GLY A 188 -19.56 2.90 -17.10
CA GLY A 188 -19.76 3.21 -18.50
C GLY A 188 -19.11 4.51 -19.02
N THR A 189 -18.35 5.20 -18.19
CA THR A 189 -17.64 6.44 -18.60
C THR A 189 -16.48 6.15 -19.55
N TYR A 190 -15.85 4.99 -19.44
CA TYR A 190 -14.63 4.64 -20.19
C TYR A 190 -14.91 3.58 -21.24
N THR A 191 -14.49 3.88 -22.48
CA THR A 191 -14.49 2.90 -23.58
C THR A 191 -13.14 2.21 -23.62
N ARG A 192 -13.13 0.89 -23.57
CA ARG A 192 -11.93 0.06 -23.65
C ARG A 192 -11.94 -0.73 -24.95
N PRO A 193 -10.79 -1.09 -25.52
CA PRO A 193 -10.72 -2.02 -26.63
C PRO A 193 -11.38 -3.36 -26.29
N GLU A 194 -11.88 -4.07 -27.30
CA GLU A 194 -12.46 -5.40 -27.10
C GLU A 194 -11.46 -6.35 -26.44
N GLY A 195 -11.89 -7.06 -25.42
CA GLY A 195 -11.05 -7.98 -24.64
C GLY A 195 -10.07 -7.29 -23.70
N VAL A 196 -10.15 -5.96 -23.54
CA VAL A 196 -9.33 -5.20 -22.59
C VAL A 196 -10.23 -4.63 -21.50
N GLY A 197 -10.12 -5.21 -20.30
CA GLY A 197 -10.77 -4.69 -19.10
C GLY A 197 -9.89 -3.64 -18.40
N PRO A 198 -10.33 -3.13 -17.24
CA PRO A 198 -9.43 -2.47 -16.32
C PRO A 198 -8.33 -3.44 -15.89
N LEU A 199 -7.26 -2.93 -15.29
CA LEU A 199 -6.23 -3.79 -14.70
C LEU A 199 -6.90 -4.82 -13.77
N PRO A 200 -6.72 -6.13 -13.98
CA PRO A 200 -7.41 -7.14 -13.19
C PRO A 200 -6.79 -7.19 -11.79
N VAL A 201 -7.43 -6.51 -10.84
CA VAL A 201 -7.02 -6.47 -9.44
C VAL A 201 -7.75 -7.55 -8.66
N SER A 202 -7.00 -8.51 -8.13
CA SER A 202 -7.55 -9.62 -7.31
C SER A 202 -7.45 -9.34 -5.82
N GLY A 203 -6.71 -8.30 -5.44
CA GLY A 203 -6.42 -7.92 -4.07
C GLY A 203 -4.98 -7.42 -3.94
N VAL A 204 -4.52 -7.19 -2.72
CA VAL A 204 -3.12 -6.83 -2.43
C VAL A 204 -2.32 -8.09 -2.16
N SER A 205 -1.26 -8.31 -2.95
CA SER A 205 -0.25 -9.32 -2.59
C SER A 205 0.70 -8.76 -1.54
N HIS A 206 1.26 -7.56 -1.79
CA HIS A 206 2.08 -6.86 -0.82
C HIS A 206 2.12 -5.35 -1.08
N PHE A 207 2.56 -4.62 -0.04
CA PHE A 207 3.00 -3.23 -0.12
C PHE A 207 4.51 -3.20 -0.22
N GLY A 208 5.03 -2.55 -1.27
CA GLY A 208 6.45 -2.27 -1.41
C GLY A 208 6.82 -0.98 -0.67
N VAL A 209 7.60 -1.11 0.40
CA VAL A 209 8.02 0.01 1.25
C VAL A 209 9.49 0.29 1.03
N VAL A 210 9.82 1.42 0.44
CA VAL A 210 11.21 1.83 0.24
C VAL A 210 11.76 2.48 1.50
N VAL A 211 12.92 2.00 1.95
CA VAL A 211 13.59 2.45 3.17
C VAL A 211 15.08 2.75 2.93
N HIS A 212 15.68 3.48 3.86
CA HIS A 212 17.13 3.76 3.83
C HIS A 212 17.94 2.56 4.35
N ASP A 213 17.42 1.86 5.36
CA ASP A 213 18.11 0.74 6.03
C ASP A 213 17.13 -0.39 6.32
N LEU A 214 17.20 -1.42 5.49
CA LEU A 214 16.37 -2.62 5.62
C LEU A 214 16.57 -3.28 7.00
N MET A 215 17.83 -3.49 7.37
CA MET A 215 18.17 -4.24 8.57
C MET A 215 17.78 -3.52 9.86
N ALA A 216 17.76 -2.20 9.88
CA ALA A 216 17.24 -1.40 10.98
C ALA A 216 15.71 -1.37 11.03
N THR A 217 15.04 -1.55 9.88
CA THR A 217 13.58 -1.45 9.77
C THR A 217 12.87 -2.75 10.15
N LEU A 218 13.37 -3.91 9.70
CA LEU A 218 12.68 -5.19 9.94
C LEU A 218 12.41 -5.52 11.42
N PRO A 219 13.34 -5.25 12.39
CA PRO A 219 13.04 -5.42 13.81
C PRO A 219 11.87 -4.57 14.30
N ARG A 220 11.63 -3.40 13.69
CA ARG A 220 10.51 -2.53 14.03
C ARG A 220 9.17 -3.09 13.58
N TYR A 221 9.12 -3.72 12.41
CA TYR A 221 7.95 -4.47 11.97
C TYR A 221 7.62 -5.62 12.92
N HIS A 222 8.65 -6.34 13.39
CA HIS A 222 8.45 -7.36 14.41
C HIS A 222 7.91 -6.79 15.73
N GLU A 223 8.55 -5.75 16.26
CA GLU A 223 8.16 -5.13 17.53
C GLU A 223 6.74 -4.55 17.49
N ILE A 224 6.43 -3.81 16.42
CA ILE A 224 5.18 -3.04 16.32
C ILE A 224 4.04 -3.92 15.82
N LEU A 225 4.21 -4.61 14.71
CA LEU A 225 3.14 -5.35 14.03
C LEU A 225 3.17 -6.86 14.31
N GLY A 226 4.26 -7.39 14.87
CA GLY A 226 4.40 -8.82 15.12
C GLY A 226 4.84 -9.64 13.91
N VAL A 227 5.45 -9.03 12.91
CA VAL A 227 5.99 -9.77 11.77
C VAL A 227 7.16 -10.64 12.22
N GLU A 228 7.02 -11.96 12.15
CA GLU A 228 7.99 -12.89 12.73
C GLU A 228 9.12 -13.27 11.78
N ARG A 229 8.83 -13.42 10.49
CA ARG A 229 9.79 -13.99 9.54
C ARG A 229 9.85 -13.22 8.25
N TRP A 230 11.08 -13.03 7.74
CA TRP A 230 11.36 -12.36 6.48
C TRP A 230 12.23 -13.23 5.58
N ALA A 231 11.86 -13.34 4.30
CA ALA A 231 12.71 -13.88 3.25
C ALA A 231 13.54 -12.74 2.67
N ILE A 232 14.85 -12.79 2.86
CA ILE A 232 15.77 -11.75 2.38
C ILE A 232 16.32 -12.13 1.03
N ARG A 233 16.28 -11.19 0.09
CA ARG A 233 16.86 -11.33 -1.24
C ARG A 233 17.82 -10.19 -1.52
N ASP A 234 18.90 -10.53 -2.20
CA ASP A 234 19.88 -9.61 -2.77
C ASP A 234 19.68 -9.66 -4.30
N TRP A 235 18.94 -8.69 -4.80
CA TRP A 235 18.66 -8.58 -6.23
C TRP A 235 19.75 -7.81 -6.92
N ARG A 236 20.39 -8.44 -7.91
CA ARG A 236 21.43 -7.84 -8.75
C ARG A 236 21.18 -8.16 -10.20
N THR A 237 21.47 -7.18 -11.08
CA THR A 237 21.41 -7.38 -12.53
C THR A 237 22.52 -8.33 -12.94
N GLU A 238 22.22 -9.62 -12.90
CA GLU A 238 23.09 -10.70 -13.30
C GLU A 238 22.27 -11.92 -13.80
N PRO A 239 22.88 -12.82 -14.61
CA PRO A 239 22.19 -14.01 -15.12
C PRO A 239 21.58 -14.85 -14.00
N GLY A 240 20.35 -15.27 -14.18
CA GLY A 240 19.62 -16.10 -13.23
C GLY A 240 18.92 -15.35 -12.10
N LEU A 241 19.25 -14.09 -11.81
CA LEU A 241 18.60 -13.29 -10.78
C LEU A 241 17.69 -12.23 -11.38
N LEU A 242 18.27 -11.16 -11.95
CA LEU A 242 17.56 -10.02 -12.51
C LEU A 242 18.08 -9.75 -13.91
N GLU A 243 17.34 -10.21 -14.91
CA GLU A 243 17.73 -10.12 -16.31
C GLU A 243 16.86 -9.11 -17.07
N ASN A 244 17.36 -8.60 -18.17
CA ASN A 244 16.63 -7.64 -19.02
C ASN A 244 16.10 -6.43 -18.26
N ALA A 245 16.80 -6.02 -17.20
CA ALA A 245 16.38 -4.91 -16.37
C ALA A 245 16.32 -3.61 -17.17
N PHE A 246 15.25 -2.86 -17.02
CA PHE A 246 15.07 -1.55 -17.65
C PHE A 246 14.50 -0.51 -16.68
N TYR A 247 14.84 0.74 -16.92
CA TYR A 247 14.28 1.90 -16.24
C TYR A 247 14.07 3.03 -17.24
N ARG A 248 12.83 3.59 -17.29
CA ARG A 248 12.43 4.62 -18.27
C ARG A 248 12.76 4.24 -19.71
N GLY A 249 12.57 2.97 -20.07
CA GLY A 249 12.78 2.44 -21.43
C GLY A 249 14.24 2.19 -21.81
N ALA A 250 15.20 2.45 -20.95
CA ALA A 250 16.61 2.16 -21.15
C ALA A 250 17.05 0.93 -20.34
N PRO A 251 17.88 0.03 -20.92
CA PRO A 251 18.54 -1.02 -20.14
C PRO A 251 19.38 -0.42 -19.02
N VAL A 252 19.34 -1.04 -17.84
CA VAL A 252 20.08 -0.57 -16.66
C VAL A 252 20.69 -1.74 -15.89
N GLU A 253 21.74 -1.45 -15.15
CA GLU A 253 22.22 -2.29 -14.05
C GLU A 253 21.81 -1.63 -12.74
N HIS A 254 21.14 -2.40 -11.88
CA HIS A 254 20.76 -1.92 -10.56
C HIS A 254 20.73 -3.07 -9.54
N GLU A 255 20.86 -2.70 -8.28
CA GLU A 255 20.84 -3.63 -7.15
C GLU A 255 19.95 -3.10 -6.03
N TYR A 256 19.31 -4.02 -5.32
CA TYR A 256 18.52 -3.70 -4.15
C TYR A 256 18.32 -4.94 -3.26
N PHE A 257 18.25 -4.72 -1.96
CA PHE A 257 17.81 -5.74 -1.02
C PHE A 257 16.29 -5.67 -0.84
N THR A 258 15.68 -6.84 -0.68
CA THR A 258 14.28 -6.93 -0.22
C THR A 258 14.17 -7.86 0.97
N GLY A 259 13.26 -7.49 1.89
CA GLY A 259 12.66 -8.37 2.86
C GLY A 259 11.22 -8.57 2.51
N LEU A 260 10.84 -9.80 2.13
CA LEU A 260 9.48 -10.16 1.76
C LEU A 260 8.85 -11.05 2.84
N THR A 261 7.61 -10.76 3.20
CA THR A 261 6.83 -11.56 4.14
C THR A 261 5.35 -11.53 3.81
N PRO A 262 4.64 -12.67 3.86
CA PRO A 262 3.19 -12.66 4.01
C PRO A 262 2.85 -12.19 5.42
N PHE A 263 1.77 -11.40 5.54
CA PHE A 263 1.33 -10.85 6.82
C PHE A 263 -0.19 -10.64 6.81
N ALA A 264 -0.90 -11.18 7.80
CA ALA A 264 -2.37 -11.17 7.83
C ALA A 264 -2.97 -11.68 6.50
N ASP A 265 -3.76 -10.85 5.81
CA ASP A 265 -4.38 -11.13 4.51
C ASP A 265 -3.68 -10.43 3.32
N PHE A 266 -2.47 -9.90 3.54
CA PHE A 266 -1.63 -9.23 2.55
C PHE A 266 -0.15 -9.52 2.84
N GLY A 267 0.79 -8.77 2.27
CA GLY A 267 2.22 -8.89 2.54
C GLY A 267 2.93 -7.54 2.61
N PHE A 268 4.18 -7.60 3.05
CA PHE A 268 5.12 -6.50 2.93
C PHE A 268 6.35 -6.91 2.13
N GLU A 269 6.81 -6.02 1.26
CA GLU A 269 8.12 -6.05 0.65
C GLU A 269 8.87 -4.78 1.07
N VAL A 270 9.79 -4.89 2.03
CA VAL A 270 10.64 -3.77 2.44
C VAL A 270 11.87 -3.74 1.55
N ILE A 271 12.16 -2.58 0.93
CA ILE A 271 13.14 -2.45 -0.16
C ILE A 271 14.20 -1.43 0.20
N GLN A 272 15.45 -1.82 0.08
CA GLN A 272 16.60 -0.92 0.17
C GLN A 272 17.35 -0.91 -1.17
N PRO A 273 17.18 0.14 -2.01
CA PRO A 273 18.00 0.27 -3.22
C PRO A 273 19.46 0.60 -2.85
N THR A 274 20.40 -0.12 -3.47
CA THR A 274 21.84 -0.05 -3.16
C THR A 274 22.68 0.48 -4.30
N PHE A 275 22.36 0.13 -5.55
CA PHE A 275 23.14 0.54 -6.72
C PHE A 275 22.27 0.81 -7.94
N GLY A 276 22.79 1.64 -8.86
CA GLY A 276 22.20 1.92 -10.17
C GLY A 276 20.93 2.77 -10.14
N PRO A 277 20.47 3.26 -11.31
CA PRO A 277 19.26 4.02 -11.41
C PRO A 277 18.04 3.09 -11.34
N SER A 278 17.08 3.45 -10.51
CA SER A 278 15.79 2.76 -10.39
C SER A 278 14.71 3.76 -10.00
N HIS A 279 13.45 3.39 -10.16
CA HIS A 279 12.34 4.18 -9.66
C HIS A 279 12.39 4.30 -8.13
N TYR A 280 12.88 3.26 -7.43
CA TYR A 280 13.01 3.26 -5.97
C TYR A 280 13.88 4.40 -5.45
N ASN A 281 15.06 4.66 -6.07
CA ASN A 281 15.95 5.71 -5.62
C ASN A 281 15.68 7.05 -6.32
N ARG A 282 15.66 7.11 -7.65
CA ARG A 282 15.65 8.37 -8.40
C ARG A 282 14.35 9.15 -8.30
N GLU A 283 13.21 8.44 -8.31
CA GLU A 283 11.88 9.07 -8.36
C GLU A 283 11.15 8.97 -7.04
N PHE A 284 11.62 8.15 -6.11
CA PHE A 284 10.96 7.99 -4.82
C PHE A 284 11.87 8.40 -3.65
N ARG A 285 12.86 7.59 -3.26
CA ARG A 285 13.64 7.82 -2.04
C ARG A 285 14.39 9.17 -2.05
N ASP A 286 15.04 9.50 -3.17
CA ASP A 286 15.85 10.71 -3.28
C ASP A 286 15.00 11.99 -3.31
N LEU A 287 13.71 11.89 -3.66
CA LEU A 287 12.78 13.03 -3.70
C LEU A 287 11.90 13.12 -2.44
N TRP A 288 11.48 11.98 -1.90
CA TRP A 288 10.43 11.90 -0.89
C TRP A 288 10.84 11.20 0.41
N GLY A 289 12.03 10.56 0.44
CA GLY A 289 12.46 9.73 1.56
C GLY A 289 11.79 8.35 1.57
N GLU A 290 11.62 7.80 2.76
CA GLU A 290 10.98 6.50 2.96
C GLU A 290 9.46 6.56 2.76
N GLY A 291 8.85 5.48 2.29
CA GLY A 291 7.39 5.42 2.11
C GLY A 291 6.91 4.19 1.38
N VAL A 292 5.58 4.05 1.30
CA VAL A 292 4.95 3.04 0.45
C VAL A 292 5.09 3.51 -1.00
N HIS A 293 5.91 2.78 -1.74
CA HIS A 293 6.26 3.07 -3.13
C HIS A 293 5.28 2.43 -4.10
N HIS A 294 4.91 1.18 -3.85
CA HIS A 294 4.04 0.42 -4.76
C HIS A 294 3.13 -0.55 -4.03
N MET A 295 2.17 -1.05 -4.79
CA MET A 295 1.32 -2.17 -4.41
C MET A 295 1.37 -3.22 -5.54
N LEU A 296 1.65 -4.49 -5.20
CA LEU A 296 1.44 -5.58 -6.15
C LEU A 296 -0.04 -5.92 -6.19
N LEU A 297 -0.70 -5.49 -7.26
CA LEU A 297 -2.13 -5.65 -7.48
C LEU A 297 -2.47 -6.59 -8.65
N HIS A 298 -1.54 -6.80 -9.58
CA HIS A 298 -1.77 -7.51 -10.83
C HIS A 298 -0.82 -8.70 -10.96
N ILE A 299 -1.39 -9.91 -10.99
CA ILE A 299 -0.65 -11.14 -11.27
C ILE A 299 -1.29 -11.81 -12.49
N ASP A 300 -0.52 -11.99 -13.55
CA ASP A 300 -0.94 -12.66 -14.78
C ASP A 300 -0.15 -13.94 -15.02
N THR A 301 -0.70 -14.84 -15.82
CA THR A 301 -0.09 -16.09 -16.26
C THR A 301 -0.19 -16.28 -17.77
N ASP A 302 -0.87 -15.35 -18.47
CA ASP A 302 -1.01 -15.29 -19.92
C ASP A 302 -0.16 -14.15 -20.50
N PRO A 303 0.95 -14.47 -21.22
CA PRO A 303 1.82 -13.45 -21.82
C PRO A 303 1.10 -12.52 -22.80
N GLU A 304 0.10 -13.03 -23.53
CA GLU A 304 -0.63 -12.19 -24.49
C GLU A 304 -1.57 -11.20 -23.77
N ALA A 305 -2.24 -11.63 -22.71
CA ALA A 305 -3.05 -10.76 -21.86
C ALA A 305 -2.19 -9.69 -21.19
N TRP A 306 -1.03 -10.09 -20.66
CA TRP A 306 -0.02 -9.21 -20.11
C TRP A 306 0.41 -8.13 -21.09
N ASP A 307 0.78 -8.50 -22.30
CA ASP A 307 1.20 -7.55 -23.35
C ASP A 307 0.05 -6.63 -23.79
N ARG A 308 -1.17 -7.13 -23.90
CA ARG A 308 -2.36 -6.30 -24.21
C ARG A 308 -2.59 -5.27 -23.11
N THR A 309 -2.52 -5.67 -21.85
CA THR A 309 -2.68 -4.78 -20.70
C THR A 309 -1.64 -3.67 -20.68
N GLN A 310 -0.37 -3.98 -20.91
CA GLN A 310 0.70 -2.99 -20.96
C GLN A 310 0.50 -1.99 -22.08
N ARG A 311 0.17 -2.47 -23.31
CA ARG A 311 -0.10 -1.57 -24.43
C ARG A 311 -1.29 -0.65 -24.19
N TRP A 312 -2.34 -1.16 -23.60
CA TRP A 312 -3.51 -0.35 -23.26
C TRP A 312 -3.17 0.71 -22.21
N LEU A 313 -2.53 0.33 -21.12
CA LEU A 313 -2.11 1.27 -20.07
C LEU A 313 -1.19 2.37 -20.63
N ALA A 314 -0.22 2.00 -21.47
CA ALA A 314 0.63 2.98 -22.15
C ALA A 314 -0.20 3.94 -23.04
N GLY A 315 -1.23 3.45 -23.71
CA GLY A 315 -2.15 4.23 -24.54
C GLY A 315 -2.97 5.27 -23.78
N ILE A 316 -3.22 5.05 -22.50
CA ILE A 316 -3.90 6.00 -21.58
C ILE A 316 -2.94 6.79 -20.69
N GLY A 317 -1.64 6.80 -21.05
CA GLY A 317 -0.63 7.59 -20.34
C GLY A 317 -0.06 6.93 -19.08
N VAL A 318 -0.16 5.61 -18.97
CA VAL A 318 0.38 4.81 -17.85
C VAL A 318 1.37 3.75 -18.40
N PRO A 319 2.53 4.17 -18.93
CA PRO A 319 3.53 3.22 -19.45
C PRO A 319 4.19 2.44 -18.32
N THR A 320 4.90 1.38 -18.66
CA THR A 320 5.84 0.73 -17.73
C THR A 320 7.09 1.59 -17.56
N VAL A 321 7.51 1.78 -16.30
CA VAL A 321 8.67 2.64 -15.99
C VAL A 321 9.91 1.86 -15.57
N MET A 322 9.73 0.68 -15.01
CA MET A 322 10.79 -0.19 -14.55
C MET A 322 10.30 -1.64 -14.58
N GLY A 323 11.20 -2.56 -14.81
CA GLY A 323 10.89 -3.99 -14.75
C GLY A 323 12.10 -4.83 -15.10
N ALA A 324 11.94 -6.13 -14.94
CA ALA A 324 12.96 -7.12 -15.28
C ALA A 324 12.33 -8.52 -15.36
N ASP A 325 13.08 -9.45 -15.91
CA ASP A 325 12.86 -10.88 -15.75
C ASP A 325 13.57 -11.37 -14.49
N LEU A 326 12.92 -12.25 -13.73
CA LEU A 326 13.40 -12.77 -12.48
C LEU A 326 13.59 -14.28 -12.57
N MET A 327 14.58 -14.81 -11.82
CA MET A 327 14.77 -16.23 -11.59
C MET A 327 14.88 -17.01 -12.92
N GLY A 328 15.81 -16.57 -13.79
CA GLY A 328 16.04 -17.18 -15.09
C GLY A 328 14.89 -17.01 -16.09
N GLY A 329 14.10 -15.94 -15.96
CA GLY A 329 12.97 -15.65 -16.84
C GLY A 329 11.65 -16.33 -16.48
N ALA A 330 11.61 -17.13 -15.41
CA ALA A 330 10.40 -17.80 -14.96
C ALA A 330 9.28 -16.81 -14.56
N THR A 331 9.68 -15.63 -14.09
CA THR A 331 8.78 -14.56 -13.69
C THR A 331 9.27 -13.23 -14.29
N ALA A 332 8.36 -12.39 -14.72
CA ALA A 332 8.66 -10.98 -15.03
C ALA A 332 7.89 -10.09 -14.08
N PHE A 333 8.47 -8.95 -13.73
CA PHE A 333 7.74 -7.88 -13.06
C PHE A 333 7.84 -6.59 -13.86
N CYS A 334 6.87 -5.73 -13.68
CA CYS A 334 6.96 -4.35 -14.13
C CYS A 334 6.19 -3.40 -13.20
N TYR A 335 6.60 -2.15 -13.20
CA TYR A 335 5.88 -1.05 -12.56
C TYR A 335 5.19 -0.21 -13.61
N TYR A 336 3.87 -0.05 -13.45
CA TYR A 336 3.06 0.86 -14.25
C TYR A 336 3.17 2.27 -13.67
N ASP A 337 3.44 3.28 -14.50
CA ASP A 337 3.56 4.69 -14.07
C ASP A 337 2.21 5.27 -13.66
N THR A 338 1.68 4.76 -12.58
CA THR A 338 0.41 5.22 -12.00
C THR A 338 0.59 6.39 -11.04
N TRP A 339 1.81 6.88 -10.82
CA TRP A 339 2.13 7.91 -9.85
C TRP A 339 1.20 9.13 -9.93
N ALA A 340 1.09 9.75 -11.09
CA ALA A 340 0.22 10.91 -11.28
C ALA A 340 -1.27 10.54 -11.29
N ALA A 341 -1.59 9.34 -11.78
CA ALA A 341 -2.96 8.91 -12.00
C ALA A 341 -3.66 8.42 -10.73
N LEU A 342 -2.96 7.67 -9.87
CA LEU A 342 -3.54 7.06 -8.67
C LEU A 342 -3.16 7.78 -7.38
N GLY A 343 -2.46 8.91 -7.47
CA GLY A 343 -2.18 9.74 -6.29
C GLY A 343 -0.91 9.32 -5.56
N GLY A 344 0.24 9.19 -6.25
CA GLY A 344 1.56 9.17 -5.64
C GLY A 344 2.06 7.80 -5.16
N PHE A 345 1.62 6.73 -5.80
CA PHE A 345 2.21 5.40 -5.74
C PHE A 345 2.14 4.72 -7.10
N ILE A 346 2.90 3.67 -7.28
CA ILE A 346 2.88 2.89 -8.52
C ILE A 346 2.32 1.49 -8.30
N VAL A 347 1.72 0.94 -9.35
CA VAL A 347 1.18 -0.43 -9.32
C VAL A 347 2.22 -1.36 -9.92
N GLU A 348 2.51 -2.42 -9.19
CA GLU A 348 3.29 -3.53 -9.69
C GLU A 348 2.40 -4.56 -10.37
N GLY A 349 2.88 -5.05 -11.52
CA GLY A 349 2.40 -6.24 -12.18
C GLY A 349 3.45 -7.32 -12.22
N VAL A 350 3.02 -8.58 -12.14
CA VAL A 350 3.87 -9.77 -12.23
C VAL A 350 3.28 -10.75 -13.24
N LEU A 351 4.11 -11.18 -14.18
CA LEU A 351 3.80 -12.28 -15.09
C LEU A 351 4.51 -13.53 -14.63
N ARG A 352 3.78 -14.58 -14.30
CA ARG A 352 4.31 -15.90 -13.93
C ARG A 352 4.23 -16.83 -15.13
N ARG A 353 5.36 -17.02 -15.83
CA ARG A 353 5.45 -17.87 -17.04
C ARG A 353 5.51 -19.35 -16.70
N GLU A 354 6.31 -19.68 -15.67
CA GLU A 354 6.52 -21.04 -15.19
C GLU A 354 6.92 -21.08 -13.70
N ARG A 355 7.07 -22.26 -13.14
CA ARG A 355 7.64 -22.39 -11.81
C ARG A 355 9.15 -22.15 -11.89
N PRO A 356 9.69 -21.23 -11.11
CA PRO A 356 11.13 -21.01 -11.09
C PRO A 356 11.88 -22.24 -10.55
N ASP A 357 13.13 -22.35 -10.95
CA ASP A 357 14.06 -23.30 -10.33
C ASP A 357 14.10 -23.03 -8.81
N PRO A 358 13.96 -24.08 -7.97
CA PRO A 358 13.99 -23.92 -6.51
C PRO A 358 15.24 -23.22 -5.96
N GLU A 359 16.41 -23.41 -6.60
CA GLU A 359 17.65 -22.75 -6.19
C GLU A 359 17.61 -21.24 -6.49
N LEU A 360 17.10 -20.84 -7.66
CA LEU A 360 16.91 -19.45 -8.03
C LEU A 360 15.76 -18.79 -7.25
N ALA A 361 14.74 -19.56 -6.89
CA ALA A 361 13.61 -19.11 -6.09
C ALA A 361 13.93 -18.99 -4.60
N ALA A 362 14.98 -19.60 -4.11
CA ALA A 362 15.36 -19.55 -2.70
C ALA A 362 15.79 -18.12 -2.29
N PRO A 363 15.38 -17.63 -1.12
CA PRO A 363 15.94 -16.39 -0.59
C PRO A 363 17.42 -16.59 -0.23
N ALA A 364 18.18 -15.51 -0.18
CA ALA A 364 19.57 -15.55 0.26
C ALA A 364 19.68 -16.10 1.71
N TYR A 365 18.74 -15.66 2.56
CA TYR A 365 18.56 -16.18 3.92
C TYR A 365 17.20 -15.76 4.48
N TYR A 366 16.85 -16.33 5.65
CA TYR A 366 15.69 -15.90 6.42
C TYR A 366 16.13 -15.18 7.69
N ILE A 367 15.39 -14.15 8.07
CA ILE A 367 15.42 -13.59 9.43
C ILE A 367 14.19 -14.08 10.15
N ASP A 368 14.37 -14.76 11.29
CA ASP A 368 13.31 -15.32 12.11
C ASP A 368 13.42 -14.75 13.53
N PHE A 369 12.56 -13.78 13.84
CA PHE A 369 12.55 -13.09 15.12
C PHE A 369 12.01 -13.97 16.25
N ALA A 370 11.16 -14.96 15.97
CA ALA A 370 10.68 -15.90 16.97
C ALA A 370 11.83 -16.77 17.48
N ALA A 371 12.68 -17.28 16.57
CA ALA A 371 13.87 -18.06 16.93
C ALA A 371 14.90 -17.22 17.71
N ILE A 372 15.14 -15.96 17.30
CA ILE A 372 16.06 -15.04 17.99
C ILE A 372 15.59 -14.75 19.43
N THR A 373 14.27 -14.57 19.64
CA THR A 373 13.72 -14.29 20.96
C THR A 373 13.77 -15.51 21.88
N ALA A 374 13.60 -16.71 21.34
CA ALA A 374 13.66 -17.97 22.10
C ALA A 374 15.09 -18.35 22.56
N SER A 375 16.12 -17.79 21.91
CA SER A 375 17.54 -18.04 22.22
C SER A 375 18.14 -17.07 23.24
N ARG A 376 17.38 -16.10 23.71
CA ARG A 376 17.74 -15.14 24.79
C ARG A 376 17.04 -15.45 26.10
#